data_4bee41b8371e41c572b20e8ccda2e514
#
_entry.id   4bee41b8371e41c572b20e8ccda2e514
#
_cell.length_a   1.000
_cell.length_b   1.000
_cell.length_c   1.000
_cell.angle_alpha   90.00
_cell.angle_beta   90.00
_cell.angle_gamma   90.00
#
_symmetry.space_group_name_H-M   'P 1'
#
loop_
_entity.id
_entity.type
_entity.pdbx_description
1 polymer ?
#
loop_
_entity_poly.entity_id
_entity_poly.type
_entity_poly.pdbx_seq_one_letter_code
_entity_poly.pdbx_strand_id
1 'polypeptide(L)'
;MLWQSVGFGESDAFLTSVISSAINLTMTIAAILLIDKIGRKPLLLIGSAGMAVTLGTLACCFLFGSDASGNLVGSSGIFALLAANFYVAFFAATWGPVMWVMLGEMFNNRIRAVAISICGLAQWGANFLVSWSFPVLVGEHGIGIGPTYLIYTAFAAISFVFVAKLVNETKGKKLEAM
;
A
#
# COMPACT_ATOMS: atom_id res chain seq x y z
N MET A 1 -13.65 4.84 -10.13
CA MET A 1 -14.32 5.66 -9.12
C MET A 1 -13.43 6.82 -8.63
N LEU A 2 -12.23 6.58 -8.09
CA LEU A 2 -11.36 7.66 -7.56
C LEU A 2 -10.99 8.72 -8.63
N TRP A 3 -10.77 8.32 -9.87
CA TRP A 3 -10.41 9.20 -10.99
C TRP A 3 -11.58 10.04 -11.52
N GLN A 4 -12.78 9.52 -11.42
CA GLN A 4 -14.00 10.26 -11.81
C GLN A 4 -14.32 11.36 -10.80
N SER A 5 -14.04 11.16 -9.50
CA SER A 5 -14.22 12.19 -8.47
C SER A 5 -13.18 13.32 -8.56
N VAL A 6 -12.13 13.17 -9.37
CA VAL A 6 -11.11 14.19 -9.65
C VAL A 6 -11.45 14.99 -10.94
N GLY A 7 -12.56 14.63 -11.63
CA GLY A 7 -12.99 15.34 -12.85
C GLY A 7 -12.30 14.89 -14.14
N PHE A 8 -11.64 13.72 -14.13
CA PHE A 8 -11.02 13.15 -15.33
C PHE A 8 -12.06 12.37 -16.17
N GLY A 9 -12.00 12.54 -17.48
CA GLY A 9 -12.77 11.74 -18.44
C GLY A 9 -12.33 10.29 -18.51
N GLU A 10 -13.08 9.43 -19.20
CA GLU A 10 -12.75 8.00 -19.33
C GLU A 10 -11.36 7.74 -19.96
N SER A 11 -10.96 8.55 -20.94
CA SER A 11 -9.63 8.48 -21.57
C SER A 11 -8.51 8.82 -20.58
N ASP A 12 -8.73 9.80 -19.71
CA ASP A 12 -7.74 10.22 -18.70
C ASP A 12 -7.62 9.19 -17.59
N ALA A 13 -8.74 8.56 -17.20
CA ALA A 13 -8.75 7.44 -16.24
C ALA A 13 -7.96 6.24 -16.76
N PHE A 14 -8.06 5.94 -18.06
CA PHE A 14 -7.27 4.88 -18.69
C PHE A 14 -5.78 5.21 -18.69
N LEU A 15 -5.39 6.41 -19.14
CA LEU A 15 -3.99 6.86 -19.12
C LEU A 15 -3.39 6.81 -17.70
N THR A 16 -4.14 7.23 -16.71
CA THR A 16 -3.70 7.18 -15.31
C THR A 16 -3.49 5.75 -14.82
N SER A 17 -4.36 4.84 -15.22
CA SER A 17 -4.20 3.40 -14.90
C SER A 17 -2.95 2.80 -15.53
N VAL A 18 -2.64 3.18 -16.78
CA VAL A 18 -1.41 2.77 -17.48
C VAL A 18 -0.17 3.33 -16.77
N ILE A 19 -0.19 4.60 -16.39
CA ILE A 19 0.91 5.25 -15.65
C ILE A 19 1.13 4.54 -14.31
N SER A 20 0.08 4.31 -13.54
CA SER A 20 0.16 3.62 -12.23
C SER A 20 0.69 2.19 -12.39
N SER A 21 0.31 1.48 -13.45
CA SER A 21 0.82 0.15 -13.74
C SER A 21 2.30 0.16 -14.13
N ALA A 22 2.73 1.15 -14.91
CA ALA A 22 4.13 1.33 -15.29
C ALA A 22 4.99 1.67 -14.05
N ILE A 23 4.51 2.54 -13.17
CA ILE A 23 5.15 2.85 -11.88
C ILE A 23 5.26 1.57 -11.04
N ASN A 24 4.18 0.80 -10.90
CA ASN A 24 4.16 -0.44 -10.14
C ASN A 24 5.23 -1.42 -10.65
N LEU A 25 5.28 -1.68 -11.97
CA LEU A 25 6.25 -2.58 -12.57
C LEU A 25 7.70 -2.10 -12.36
N THR A 26 7.96 -0.83 -12.63
CA THR A 26 9.29 -0.23 -12.49
C THR A 26 9.79 -0.28 -11.05
N MET A 27 8.92 0.06 -10.09
CA MET A 27 9.25 0.05 -8.68
C MET A 27 9.41 -1.38 -8.13
N THR A 28 8.68 -2.35 -8.65
CA THR A 28 8.87 -3.77 -8.31
C THR A 28 10.24 -4.28 -8.78
N ILE A 29 10.67 -3.90 -9.99
CA ILE A 29 12.03 -4.24 -10.47
C ILE A 29 13.09 -3.58 -9.59
N ALA A 30 12.92 -2.30 -9.26
CA ALA A 30 13.81 -1.59 -8.33
C ALA A 30 13.88 -2.27 -6.97
N ALA A 31 12.75 -2.74 -6.43
CA ALA A 31 12.68 -3.44 -5.16
C ALA A 31 13.55 -4.71 -5.16
N ILE A 32 13.50 -5.51 -6.22
CA ILE A 32 14.33 -6.73 -6.36
C ILE A 32 15.81 -6.40 -6.28
N LEU A 33 16.24 -5.28 -6.87
CA LEU A 33 17.64 -4.83 -6.84
C LEU A 33 18.05 -4.23 -5.47
N LEU A 34 17.10 -3.64 -4.75
CA LEU A 34 17.35 -2.98 -3.47
C LEU A 34 17.28 -3.93 -2.27
N ILE A 35 16.49 -5.01 -2.36
CA ILE A 35 16.22 -5.90 -1.23
C ILE A 35 17.50 -6.52 -0.63
N ASP A 36 18.44 -6.89 -1.48
CA ASP A 36 19.71 -7.46 -1.05
C ASP A 36 20.73 -6.40 -0.60
N LYS A 37 20.57 -5.15 -1.03
CA LYS A 37 21.46 -4.05 -0.65
C LYS A 37 21.06 -3.43 0.68
N ILE A 38 19.79 -3.07 0.83
CA ILE A 38 19.27 -2.34 1.99
C ILE A 38 18.87 -3.29 3.12
N GLY A 39 18.31 -4.47 2.81
CA GLY A 39 17.74 -5.40 3.78
C GLY A 39 16.22 -5.33 3.82
N ARG A 40 15.62 -6.37 4.40
CA ARG A 40 14.16 -6.55 4.36
C ARG A 40 13.44 -5.61 5.34
N LYS A 41 13.91 -5.55 6.58
CA LYS A 41 13.30 -4.71 7.62
C LYS A 41 13.38 -3.20 7.32
N PRO A 42 14.53 -2.61 6.94
CA PRO A 42 14.58 -1.19 6.59
C PRO A 42 13.69 -0.85 5.40
N LEU A 43 13.60 -1.75 4.40
CA LEU A 43 12.77 -1.52 3.23
C LEU A 43 11.28 -1.50 3.61
N LEU A 44 10.82 -2.42 4.46
CA LEU A 44 9.46 -2.43 4.99
C LEU A 44 9.13 -1.19 5.83
N LEU A 45 10.11 -0.68 6.63
CA LEU A 45 9.92 0.55 7.40
C LEU A 45 9.75 1.78 6.50
N ILE A 46 10.61 1.92 5.48
CA ILE A 46 10.50 3.00 4.48
C ILE A 46 9.14 2.93 3.78
N GLY A 47 8.72 1.72 3.38
CA GLY A 47 7.43 1.51 2.75
C GLY A 47 6.25 1.88 3.65
N SER A 48 6.24 1.41 4.89
CA SER A 48 5.16 1.72 5.84
C SER A 48 5.07 3.22 6.13
N ALA A 49 6.21 3.90 6.32
CA ALA A 49 6.24 5.35 6.51
C ALA A 49 5.74 6.09 5.27
N GLY A 50 6.23 5.73 4.08
CA GLY A 50 5.80 6.32 2.82
C GLY A 50 4.30 6.12 2.55
N MET A 51 3.79 4.91 2.78
CA MET A 51 2.36 4.61 2.65
C MET A 51 1.51 5.40 3.65
N ALA A 52 1.96 5.54 4.91
CA ALA A 52 1.23 6.32 5.91
C ALA A 52 1.16 7.81 5.52
N VAL A 53 2.26 8.39 5.05
CA VAL A 53 2.30 9.80 4.60
C VAL A 53 1.40 10.00 3.38
N THR A 54 1.48 9.14 2.38
CA THR A 54 0.70 9.29 1.14
C THR A 54 -0.79 9.08 1.36
N LEU A 55 -1.19 8.08 2.17
CA LEU A 55 -2.60 7.89 2.55
C LEU A 55 -3.11 9.03 3.41
N GLY A 56 -2.28 9.56 4.33
CA GLY A 56 -2.62 10.74 5.10
C GLY A 56 -2.83 11.98 4.23
N THR A 57 -1.98 12.17 3.21
CA THR A 57 -2.16 13.24 2.21
C THR A 57 -3.47 13.07 1.45
N LEU A 58 -3.80 11.84 1.01
CA LEU A 58 -5.09 11.55 0.37
C LEU A 58 -6.26 11.88 1.29
N ALA A 59 -6.20 11.44 2.55
CA ALA A 59 -7.24 11.74 3.53
C ALA A 59 -7.43 13.27 3.70
N CYS A 60 -6.35 14.03 3.82
CA CYS A 60 -6.41 15.50 3.91
C CYS A 60 -7.00 16.13 2.65
N CYS A 61 -6.61 15.66 1.46
CA CYS A 61 -7.17 16.18 0.21
C CYS A 61 -8.70 15.98 0.15
N PHE A 62 -9.21 14.83 0.58
CA PHE A 62 -10.65 14.57 0.60
C PHE A 62 -11.40 15.22 1.76
N LEU A 63 -10.74 15.48 2.90
CA LEU A 63 -11.37 16.14 4.05
C LEU A 63 -11.48 17.66 3.89
N PHE A 64 -10.46 18.28 3.30
CA PHE A 64 -10.32 19.73 3.23
C PHE A 64 -10.38 20.30 1.82
N GLY A 65 -10.20 19.46 0.79
CA GLY A 65 -10.13 19.87 -0.60
C GLY A 65 -11.31 19.41 -1.45
N SER A 66 -12.37 18.85 -0.86
CA SER A 66 -13.60 18.45 -1.58
C SER A 66 -14.72 19.47 -1.38
N ASP A 67 -15.57 19.60 -2.39
CA ASP A 67 -16.82 20.35 -2.32
C ASP A 67 -17.93 19.53 -1.61
N ALA A 68 -19.12 20.14 -1.49
CA ALA A 68 -20.29 19.48 -0.89
C ALA A 68 -20.75 18.22 -1.65
N SER A 69 -20.31 18.06 -2.89
CA SER A 69 -20.62 16.91 -3.76
C SER A 69 -19.54 15.80 -3.65
N GLY A 70 -18.49 16.00 -2.84
CA GLY A 70 -17.38 15.04 -2.67
C GLY A 70 -16.34 15.06 -3.80
N ASN A 71 -16.42 16.01 -4.74
CA ASN A 71 -15.44 16.18 -5.79
C ASN A 71 -14.28 17.06 -5.32
N LEU A 72 -13.06 16.69 -5.71
CA LEU A 72 -11.86 17.46 -5.38
C LEU A 72 -11.83 18.75 -6.22
N VAL A 73 -11.60 19.88 -5.56
CA VAL A 73 -11.61 21.21 -6.18
C VAL A 73 -10.18 21.74 -6.32
N GLY A 74 -9.90 22.38 -7.45
CA GLY A 74 -8.65 23.07 -7.72
C GLY A 74 -7.44 22.17 -7.72
N SER A 75 -6.39 22.55 -6.98
CA SER A 75 -5.13 21.78 -6.91
C SER A 75 -5.22 20.50 -6.07
N SER A 76 -6.27 20.33 -5.25
CA SER A 76 -6.42 19.13 -4.39
C SER A 76 -6.50 17.84 -5.20
N GLY A 77 -7.07 17.89 -6.41
CA GLY A 77 -7.12 16.75 -7.33
C GLY A 77 -5.72 16.30 -7.78
N ILE A 78 -4.84 17.25 -8.09
CA ILE A 78 -3.46 16.96 -8.51
C ILE A 78 -2.67 16.35 -7.34
N PHE A 79 -2.80 16.91 -6.15
CA PHE A 79 -2.14 16.35 -4.96
C PHE A 79 -2.65 14.96 -4.61
N ALA A 80 -3.95 14.70 -4.74
CA ALA A 80 -4.51 13.37 -4.53
C ALA A 80 -4.00 12.37 -5.57
N LEU A 81 -3.90 12.77 -6.84
CA LEU A 81 -3.34 11.96 -7.91
C LEU A 81 -1.87 11.58 -7.62
N LEU A 82 -1.06 12.57 -7.27
CA LEU A 82 0.34 12.35 -6.94
C LEU A 82 0.48 11.45 -5.72
N ALA A 83 -0.27 11.71 -4.65
CA ALA A 83 -0.25 10.91 -3.44
C ALA A 83 -0.64 9.45 -3.70
N ALA A 84 -1.65 9.20 -4.55
CA ALA A 84 -2.05 7.85 -4.95
C ALA A 84 -0.94 7.12 -5.72
N ASN A 85 -0.27 7.79 -6.67
CA ASN A 85 0.84 7.19 -7.41
C ASN A 85 2.07 6.95 -6.53
N PHE A 86 2.38 7.85 -5.60
CA PHE A 86 3.44 7.63 -4.62
C PHE A 86 3.11 6.47 -3.67
N TYR A 87 1.84 6.31 -3.26
CA TYR A 87 1.41 5.14 -2.51
C TYR A 87 1.70 3.84 -3.27
N VAL A 88 1.32 3.77 -4.55
CA VAL A 88 1.61 2.62 -5.41
C VAL A 88 3.11 2.38 -5.51
N ALA A 89 3.92 3.42 -5.67
CA ALA A 89 5.37 3.32 -5.75
C ALA A 89 5.98 2.76 -4.46
N PHE A 90 5.59 3.29 -3.29
CA PHE A 90 6.07 2.78 -2.00
C PHE A 90 5.65 1.34 -1.76
N PHE A 91 4.40 1.00 -2.04
CA PHE A 91 3.92 -0.38 -1.91
C PHE A 91 4.69 -1.34 -2.81
N ALA A 92 4.83 -1.00 -4.10
CA ALA A 92 5.49 -1.84 -5.10
C ALA A 92 7.00 -1.98 -4.85
N ALA A 93 7.64 -0.93 -4.32
CA ALA A 93 9.07 -0.96 -3.99
C ALA A 93 9.38 -1.74 -2.70
N THR A 94 8.38 -2.03 -1.86
CA THR A 94 8.61 -2.54 -0.51
C THR A 94 7.69 -3.71 -0.18
N TRP A 95 6.49 -3.46 0.30
CA TRP A 95 5.58 -4.49 0.81
C TRP A 95 5.21 -5.55 -0.22
N GLY A 96 5.07 -5.20 -1.50
CA GLY A 96 4.74 -6.14 -2.56
C GLY A 96 5.72 -7.33 -2.61
N PRO A 97 6.96 -7.12 -3.05
CA PRO A 97 7.93 -8.20 -3.19
C PRO A 97 8.61 -8.61 -1.86
N VAL A 98 8.95 -7.63 -0.98
CA VAL A 98 9.78 -7.87 0.20
C VAL A 98 9.10 -8.82 1.19
N MET A 99 7.79 -8.69 1.38
CA MET A 99 7.03 -9.55 2.27
C MET A 99 7.13 -11.03 1.85
N TRP A 100 6.98 -11.33 0.58
CA TRP A 100 7.06 -12.70 0.06
C TRP A 100 8.45 -13.29 0.18
N VAL A 101 9.49 -12.50 -0.11
CA VAL A 101 10.89 -12.93 0.07
C VAL A 101 11.16 -13.22 1.54
N MET A 102 10.77 -12.32 2.43
CA MET A 102 10.98 -12.48 3.88
C MET A 102 10.24 -13.71 4.41
N LEU A 103 8.99 -13.97 4.00
CA LEU A 103 8.27 -15.18 4.37
C LEU A 103 8.99 -16.45 3.89
N GLY A 104 9.56 -16.43 2.68
CA GLY A 104 10.37 -17.53 2.16
C GLY A 104 11.65 -17.78 2.94
N GLU A 105 12.21 -16.74 3.57
CA GLU A 105 13.46 -16.80 4.36
C GLU A 105 13.21 -17.15 5.84
N MET A 106 12.03 -16.85 6.39
CA MET A 106 11.72 -17.07 7.82
C MET A 106 11.40 -18.52 8.16
N PHE A 107 10.92 -19.31 7.19
CA PHE A 107 10.46 -20.66 7.46
C PHE A 107 11.42 -21.73 6.94
N ASN A 108 11.67 -22.75 7.77
CA ASN A 108 12.47 -23.91 7.39
C ASN A 108 11.82 -24.64 6.19
N ASN A 109 12.63 -25.22 5.31
CA ASN A 109 12.22 -25.91 4.09
C ASN A 109 11.08 -26.92 4.31
N ARG A 110 11.05 -27.60 5.47
CA ARG A 110 10.03 -28.63 5.81
C ARG A 110 8.63 -28.07 5.92
N ILE A 111 8.47 -26.83 6.43
CA ILE A 111 7.15 -26.23 6.70
C ILE A 111 6.87 -25.00 5.82
N ARG A 112 7.85 -24.55 5.02
CA ARG A 112 7.79 -23.31 4.24
C ARG A 112 6.56 -23.22 3.36
N ALA A 113 6.24 -24.27 2.60
CA ALA A 113 5.12 -24.29 1.69
C ALA A 113 3.79 -24.07 2.43
N VAL A 114 3.58 -24.77 3.55
CA VAL A 114 2.37 -24.65 4.37
C VAL A 114 2.30 -23.25 5.01
N ALA A 115 3.41 -22.77 5.57
CA ALA A 115 3.46 -21.46 6.20
C ALA A 115 3.15 -20.32 5.21
N ILE A 116 3.76 -20.33 4.01
CA ILE A 116 3.48 -19.35 2.95
C ILE A 116 2.02 -19.43 2.49
N SER A 117 1.45 -20.64 2.40
CA SER A 117 0.03 -20.80 2.03
C SER A 117 -0.91 -20.19 3.07
N ILE A 118 -0.64 -20.37 4.36
CA ILE A 118 -1.43 -19.76 5.45
C ILE A 118 -1.30 -18.23 5.43
N CYS A 119 -0.06 -17.71 5.28
CA CYS A 119 0.17 -16.27 5.16
C CYS A 119 -0.51 -15.69 3.92
N GLY A 120 -0.46 -16.41 2.78
CA GLY A 120 -1.16 -16.04 1.56
C GLY A 120 -2.67 -15.99 1.73
N LEU A 121 -3.25 -17.00 2.40
CA LEU A 121 -4.68 -17.01 2.72
C LEU A 121 -5.08 -15.81 3.58
N ALA A 122 -4.29 -15.50 4.62
CA ALA A 122 -4.55 -14.33 5.47
C ALA A 122 -4.46 -13.01 4.68
N GLN A 123 -3.45 -12.86 3.81
CA GLN A 123 -3.29 -11.68 2.97
C GLN A 123 -4.44 -11.49 1.99
N TRP A 124 -4.81 -12.55 1.25
CA TRP A 124 -5.91 -12.47 0.29
C TRP A 124 -7.26 -12.28 0.98
N GLY A 125 -7.44 -12.88 2.17
CA GLY A 125 -8.60 -12.64 3.01
C GLY A 125 -8.69 -11.18 3.46
N ALA A 126 -7.59 -10.57 3.89
CA ALA A 126 -7.54 -9.15 4.22
C ALA A 126 -7.82 -8.26 3.01
N ASN A 127 -7.23 -8.58 1.84
CA ASN A 127 -7.52 -7.86 0.59
C ASN A 127 -9.01 -7.92 0.20
N PHE A 128 -9.63 -9.09 0.36
CA PHE A 128 -11.07 -9.25 0.14
C PHE A 128 -11.87 -8.34 1.08
N LEU A 129 -11.56 -8.36 2.38
CA LEU A 129 -12.24 -7.52 3.36
C LEU A 129 -12.10 -6.03 3.05
N VAL A 130 -10.91 -5.56 2.68
CA VAL A 130 -10.70 -4.17 2.27
C VAL A 130 -11.49 -3.83 1.00
N SER A 131 -11.43 -4.68 -0.01
CA SER A 131 -12.14 -4.46 -1.28
C SER A 131 -13.66 -4.46 -1.11
N TRP A 132 -14.19 -5.30 -0.21
CA TRP A 132 -15.60 -5.37 0.10
C TRP A 132 -16.06 -4.20 0.99
N SER A 133 -15.28 -3.85 2.01
CA SER A 133 -15.65 -2.80 2.96
C SER A 133 -15.51 -1.39 2.36
N PHE A 134 -14.57 -1.17 1.44
CA PHE A 134 -14.32 0.16 0.85
C PHE A 134 -15.58 0.80 0.22
N PRO A 135 -16.33 0.13 -0.68
CA PRO A 135 -17.56 0.72 -1.24
C PRO A 135 -18.63 0.99 -0.18
N VAL A 136 -18.69 0.16 0.87
CA VAL A 136 -19.64 0.33 1.98
C VAL A 136 -19.29 1.58 2.81
N LEU A 137 -18.01 1.75 3.13
CA LEU A 137 -17.50 2.89 3.90
C LEU A 137 -17.61 4.22 3.15
N VAL A 138 -17.49 4.19 1.82
CA VAL A 138 -17.52 5.38 0.96
C VAL A 138 -18.93 5.70 0.46
N GLY A 139 -19.87 4.73 0.48
CA GLY A 139 -21.23 4.88 -0.02
C GLY A 139 -22.05 5.92 0.73
N GLU A 140 -23.28 6.19 0.25
CA GLU A 140 -24.19 7.24 0.77
C GLU A 140 -24.48 7.14 2.28
N HIS A 141 -24.47 5.93 2.83
CA HIS A 141 -24.68 5.67 4.26
C HIS A 141 -23.37 5.43 5.02
N GLY A 142 -22.22 5.57 4.36
CA GLY A 142 -20.90 5.36 4.93
C GLY A 142 -20.32 6.61 5.59
N ILE A 143 -19.09 6.48 6.05
CA ILE A 143 -18.35 7.57 6.71
C ILE A 143 -17.70 8.56 5.71
N GLY A 144 -17.75 8.26 4.42
CA GLY A 144 -17.15 9.06 3.36
C GLY A 144 -15.70 8.70 3.03
N ILE A 145 -15.19 9.28 1.92
CA ILE A 145 -13.87 8.95 1.37
C ILE A 145 -12.75 9.38 2.31
N GLY A 146 -12.78 10.61 2.81
CA GLY A 146 -11.72 11.17 3.68
C GLY A 146 -11.48 10.37 4.95
N PRO A 147 -12.51 10.12 5.79
CA PRO A 147 -12.39 9.28 6.98
C PRO A 147 -11.96 7.84 6.68
N THR A 148 -12.37 7.27 5.54
CA THR A 148 -11.94 5.93 5.11
C THR A 148 -10.42 5.90 4.88
N TYR A 149 -9.85 6.91 4.21
CA TYR A 149 -8.41 7.01 4.05
C TYR A 149 -7.67 7.28 5.37
N LEU A 150 -8.27 7.97 6.36
CA LEU A 150 -7.69 8.10 7.70
C LEU A 150 -7.58 6.75 8.40
N ILE A 151 -8.57 5.89 8.28
CA ILE A 151 -8.51 4.53 8.82
C ILE A 151 -7.34 3.76 8.19
N TYR A 152 -7.19 3.82 6.88
CA TYR A 152 -6.06 3.16 6.20
C TYR A 152 -4.70 3.77 6.56
N THR A 153 -4.63 5.08 6.78
CA THR A 153 -3.44 5.76 7.29
C THR A 153 -3.07 5.22 8.68
N ALA A 154 -4.05 5.04 9.56
CA ALA A 154 -3.82 4.46 10.89
C ALA A 154 -3.27 3.02 10.79
N PHE A 155 -3.82 2.18 9.92
CA PHE A 155 -3.28 0.84 9.70
C PHE A 155 -1.86 0.86 9.11
N ALA A 156 -1.53 1.78 8.21
CA ALA A 156 -0.18 1.96 7.71
C ALA A 156 0.80 2.41 8.81
N ALA A 157 0.38 3.30 9.70
CA ALA A 157 1.17 3.70 10.87
C ALA A 157 1.36 2.55 11.87
N ILE A 158 0.31 1.74 12.11
CA ILE A 158 0.39 0.53 12.93
C ILE A 158 1.38 -0.47 12.29
N SER A 159 1.34 -0.64 10.97
CA SER A 159 2.28 -1.52 10.27
C SER A 159 3.73 -1.08 10.45
N PHE A 160 4.00 0.23 10.46
CA PHE A 160 5.33 0.76 10.76
C PHE A 160 5.82 0.35 12.16
N VAL A 161 4.96 0.53 13.18
CA VAL A 161 5.28 0.14 14.57
C VAL A 161 5.47 -1.36 14.69
N PHE A 162 4.63 -2.14 14.01
CA PHE A 162 4.72 -3.60 13.95
C PHE A 162 6.07 -4.04 13.38
N VAL A 163 6.45 -3.52 12.22
CA VAL A 163 7.72 -3.84 11.57
C VAL A 163 8.90 -3.42 12.45
N ALA A 164 8.84 -2.22 13.05
CA ALA A 164 9.91 -1.71 13.89
C ALA A 164 10.18 -2.61 15.11
N LYS A 165 9.12 -3.09 15.77
CA LYS A 165 9.20 -3.82 17.05
C LYS A 165 9.27 -5.33 16.90
N LEU A 166 8.53 -5.92 15.95
CA LEU A 166 8.30 -7.36 15.88
C LEU A 166 9.00 -8.04 14.71
N VAL A 167 9.30 -7.32 13.63
CA VAL A 167 9.97 -7.91 12.48
C VAL A 167 11.48 -7.89 12.70
N ASN A 168 12.11 -9.06 12.59
CA ASN A 168 13.57 -9.21 12.63
C ASN A 168 14.14 -9.08 11.21
N GLU A 169 15.36 -8.55 11.10
CA GLU A 169 16.09 -8.53 9.83
C GLU A 169 16.52 -9.94 9.45
N THR A 170 16.22 -10.35 8.23
CA THR A 170 16.57 -11.68 7.70
C THR A 170 17.81 -11.66 6.81
N LYS A 171 18.26 -10.47 6.38
CA LYS A 171 19.42 -10.31 5.51
C LYS A 171 20.67 -10.97 6.10
N GLY A 172 21.25 -11.93 5.35
CA GLY A 172 22.51 -12.58 5.70
C GLY A 172 22.42 -13.62 6.83
N LYS A 173 21.22 -13.93 7.34
CA LYS A 173 21.06 -15.00 8.32
C LYS A 173 20.84 -16.34 7.62
N LYS A 174 21.56 -17.38 8.10
CA LYS A 174 21.33 -18.75 7.63
C LYS A 174 20.00 -19.25 8.20
N LEU A 175 19.20 -19.91 7.38
CA LEU A 175 17.90 -20.51 7.73
C LEU A 175 17.96 -21.47 8.94
N GLU A 176 19.15 -22.03 9.21
CA GLU A 176 19.40 -22.97 10.33
C GLU A 176 19.65 -22.25 11.68
N ALA A 177 19.76 -20.91 11.66
CA ALA A 177 20.06 -20.09 12.85
C ALA A 177 18.85 -19.25 13.32
N MET A 178 17.70 -19.44 12.69
CA MET A 178 16.43 -18.84 13.05
C MET A 178 15.48 -19.90 13.59
#